data_a4e50ff5c43bc02662844d714b6257e9
#
_entry.id   a4e50ff5c43bc02662844d714b6257e9
#
_cell.length_a   1.000
_cell.length_b   1.000
_cell.length_c   1.000
_cell.angle_alpha   90.00
_cell.angle_beta   90.00
_cell.angle_gamma   90.00
#
_symmetry.space_group_name_H-M   'P 1'
#
loop_
_entity.id
_entity.type
_entity.pdbx_description
1 polymer ?
#
loop_
_entity_poly.entity_id
_entity_poly.type
_entity_poly.pdbx_seq_one_letter_code
_entity_poly.pdbx_strand_id
1 'polypeptide(L)'
;DHLKGLKKNLEKRGKLIYKPNINKTELKKILEKNKKIDIIFCNPNRQGYILDKEILQNSSVKLINTASTGLNHINQNDCKKLGIKILSLTKDIKLIRKLPSTSELSFGLMINLQRNIFQSFKSVVIKKWDYTPFIGQELSSLTIGIIGLGRLGNFMAKYAKAFGMKVIYYD
;
A
#
# COMPACT_ATOMS: atom_id res chain seq x y z
N ASP A 1 15.10 2.60 2.55
CA ASP A 1 15.03 2.81 1.11
C ASP A 1 14.66 1.49 0.42
N HIS A 2 13.35 1.26 0.21
CA HIS A 2 12.86 0.04 -0.42
C HIS A 2 13.09 0.03 -1.95
N LEU A 3 13.44 1.16 -2.53
CA LEU A 3 13.65 1.31 -3.97
C LEU A 3 15.13 1.61 -4.24
N LYS A 4 15.90 0.53 -4.43
CA LYS A 4 17.34 0.62 -4.77
C LYS A 4 17.56 1.60 -5.93
N GLY A 5 18.42 2.59 -5.71
CA GLY A 5 18.78 3.59 -6.71
C GLY A 5 17.84 4.80 -6.84
N LEU A 6 16.64 4.81 -6.27
CA LEU A 6 15.73 5.96 -6.37
C LEU A 6 16.34 7.22 -5.76
N LYS A 7 16.95 7.12 -4.57
CA LYS A 7 17.61 8.25 -3.91
C LYS A 7 18.65 8.90 -4.83
N LYS A 8 19.58 8.11 -5.39
CA LYS A 8 20.59 8.60 -6.33
C LYS A 8 19.98 9.26 -7.58
N ASN A 9 18.89 8.72 -8.10
CA ASN A 9 18.21 9.30 -9.26
C ASN A 9 17.52 10.61 -8.94
N LEU A 10 16.97 10.78 -7.75
CA LEU A 10 16.38 12.04 -7.29
C LEU A 10 17.45 13.11 -7.05
N GLU A 11 18.57 12.73 -6.42
CA GLU A 11 19.72 13.63 -6.15
C GLU A 11 20.35 14.19 -7.44
N LYS A 12 20.29 13.44 -8.55
CA LYS A 12 20.73 13.93 -9.87
C LYS A 12 19.81 15.01 -10.46
N ARG A 13 18.56 15.10 -9.99
CA ARG A 13 17.53 15.99 -10.54
C ARG A 13 17.24 17.21 -9.68
N GLY A 14 17.74 17.24 -8.45
CA GLY A 14 17.52 18.34 -7.52
C GLY A 14 18.06 18.05 -6.13
N LYS A 15 18.00 19.06 -5.26
CA LYS A 15 18.40 18.92 -3.85
C LYS A 15 17.38 18.06 -3.11
N LEU A 16 17.81 16.92 -2.59
CA LEU A 16 16.96 15.99 -1.84
C LEU A 16 17.12 16.19 -0.33
N ILE A 17 16.01 16.37 0.36
CA ILE A 17 15.93 16.30 1.83
C ILE A 17 15.29 14.95 2.17
N TYR A 18 16.10 13.99 2.60
CA TYR A 18 15.64 12.63 2.88
C TYR A 18 15.29 12.46 4.36
N LYS A 19 14.00 12.28 4.67
CA LYS A 19 13.46 12.16 6.03
C LYS A 19 12.44 11.02 6.11
N PRO A 20 12.87 9.75 6.17
CA PRO A 20 11.98 8.59 6.04
C PRO A 20 10.97 8.43 7.19
N ASN A 21 11.26 8.96 8.37
CA ASN A 21 10.43 8.81 9.57
C ASN A 21 10.01 10.16 10.16
N ILE A 22 9.82 11.16 9.28
CA ILE A 22 9.43 12.51 9.71
C ILE A 22 8.02 12.50 10.31
N ASN A 23 7.85 13.12 11.48
CA ASN A 23 6.54 13.34 12.08
C ASN A 23 5.86 14.62 11.55
N LYS A 24 4.57 14.78 11.85
CA LYS A 24 3.76 15.91 11.38
C LYS A 24 4.36 17.27 11.74
N THR A 25 4.77 17.44 12.98
CA THR A 25 5.30 18.71 13.50
C THR A 25 6.64 19.08 12.85
N GLU A 26 7.54 18.11 12.69
CA GLU A 26 8.83 18.30 12.04
C GLU A 26 8.66 18.64 10.56
N LEU A 27 7.77 17.93 9.84
CA LEU A 27 7.48 18.21 8.44
C LEU A 27 6.96 19.63 8.26
N LYS A 28 5.97 20.05 9.06
CA LYS A 28 5.43 21.40 9.04
C LYS A 28 6.52 22.45 9.24
N LYS A 29 7.37 22.30 10.26
CA LYS A 29 8.50 23.22 10.52
C LYS A 29 9.48 23.30 9.34
N ILE A 30 9.81 22.18 8.70
CA ILE A 30 10.71 22.15 7.55
C ILE A 30 10.08 22.89 6.37
N LEU A 31 8.81 22.65 6.07
CA LEU A 31 8.10 23.30 4.96
C LEU A 31 7.93 24.82 5.17
N GLU A 32 7.67 25.24 6.40
CA GLU A 32 7.54 26.66 6.75
C GLU A 32 8.88 27.40 6.66
N LYS A 33 9.96 26.78 7.12
CA LYS A 33 11.30 27.39 7.12
C LYS A 33 11.97 27.37 5.75
N ASN A 34 11.67 26.36 4.92
CA ASN A 34 12.35 26.18 3.64
C ASN A 34 11.37 26.37 2.46
N LYS A 35 11.27 27.61 1.99
CA LYS A 35 10.40 27.99 0.86
C LYS A 35 10.90 27.53 -0.53
N LYS A 36 11.92 26.68 -0.58
CA LYS A 36 12.47 26.10 -1.83
C LYS A 36 12.10 24.63 -2.02
N ILE A 37 11.14 24.10 -1.24
CA ILE A 37 10.67 22.73 -1.39
C ILE A 37 9.47 22.74 -2.33
N ASP A 38 9.68 22.31 -3.57
CA ASP A 38 8.64 22.26 -4.60
C ASP A 38 7.88 20.93 -4.61
N ILE A 39 8.52 19.83 -4.21
CA ILE A 39 7.98 18.49 -4.37
C ILE A 39 8.09 17.68 -3.07
N ILE A 40 6.99 17.02 -2.69
CA ILE A 40 7.01 15.99 -1.65
C ILE A 40 6.88 14.62 -2.33
N PHE A 41 7.84 13.74 -2.05
CA PHE A 41 7.69 12.30 -2.28
C PHE A 41 7.27 11.63 -0.99
N CYS A 42 6.10 11.02 -0.96
CA CYS A 42 5.60 10.36 0.24
C CYS A 42 5.24 8.91 -0.03
N ASN A 43 5.31 8.11 1.03
CA ASN A 43 4.79 6.77 1.06
C ASN A 43 3.52 6.76 1.90
N PRO A 44 2.45 6.05 1.50
CA PRO A 44 1.20 6.04 2.25
C PRO A 44 1.39 5.40 3.64
N ASN A 45 0.64 5.93 4.61
CA ASN A 45 0.39 5.32 5.92
C ASN A 45 1.58 5.06 6.85
N ARG A 46 2.78 5.53 6.54
CA ARG A 46 3.94 5.20 7.37
C ARG A 46 3.98 5.96 8.70
N GLN A 47 3.50 7.19 8.74
CA GLN A 47 3.58 8.07 9.91
C GLN A 47 2.22 8.36 10.57
N GLY A 48 1.12 7.84 10.05
CA GLY A 48 -0.20 7.96 10.65
C GLY A 48 -0.83 9.36 10.62
N TYR A 49 -0.30 10.31 9.81
CA TYR A 49 -0.90 11.63 9.62
C TYR A 49 -1.27 11.88 8.16
N ILE A 50 -2.19 12.83 7.96
CA ILE A 50 -2.67 13.25 6.64
C ILE A 50 -1.93 14.51 6.23
N LEU A 51 -1.50 14.59 4.97
CA LEU A 51 -1.03 15.82 4.34
C LEU A 51 -2.25 16.72 4.04
N ASP A 52 -2.51 17.65 4.94
CA ASP A 52 -3.67 18.53 4.95
C ASP A 52 -3.28 20.02 4.86
N LYS A 53 -4.28 20.89 4.89
CA LYS A 53 -4.08 22.35 4.88
C LYS A 53 -3.16 22.81 6.01
N GLU A 54 -3.26 22.23 7.21
CA GLU A 54 -2.44 22.64 8.36
C GLU A 54 -0.94 22.50 8.07
N ILE A 55 -0.53 21.46 7.33
CA ILE A 55 0.87 21.22 6.96
C ILE A 55 1.27 22.06 5.75
N LEU A 56 0.37 22.20 4.77
CA LEU A 56 0.72 22.64 3.42
C LEU A 56 0.51 24.13 3.17
N GLN A 57 -0.38 24.82 3.91
CA GLN A 57 -0.79 26.20 3.60
C GLN A 57 0.35 27.22 3.61
N ASN A 58 1.38 27.00 4.42
CA ASN A 58 2.54 27.88 4.52
C ASN A 58 3.78 27.30 3.83
N SER A 59 3.60 26.43 2.85
CA SER A 59 4.69 25.81 2.08
C SER A 59 4.80 26.39 0.67
N SER A 60 5.88 26.09 -0.02
CA SER A 60 6.05 26.34 -1.47
C SER A 60 5.78 25.12 -2.32
N VAL A 61 5.22 24.05 -1.74
CA VAL A 61 4.97 22.78 -2.41
C VAL A 61 3.98 22.95 -3.56
N LYS A 62 4.36 22.46 -4.73
CA LYS A 62 3.56 22.47 -5.96
C LYS A 62 3.07 21.09 -6.36
N LEU A 63 3.77 20.05 -5.88
CA LEU A 63 3.53 18.67 -6.27
C LEU A 63 3.71 17.71 -5.10
N ILE A 64 2.76 16.83 -4.92
CA ILE A 64 2.90 15.64 -4.06
C ILE A 64 2.90 14.41 -4.95
N ASN A 65 3.97 13.61 -4.88
CA ASN A 65 4.09 12.35 -5.57
C ASN A 65 4.01 11.20 -4.57
N THR A 66 3.09 10.27 -4.78
CA THR A 66 2.93 9.08 -3.93
C THR A 66 2.98 7.79 -4.74
N ALA A 67 3.77 6.83 -4.27
CA ALA A 67 3.90 5.51 -4.89
C ALA A 67 2.74 4.57 -4.48
N SER A 68 1.51 5.06 -4.56
CA SER A 68 0.31 4.31 -4.19
C SER A 68 -0.86 4.56 -5.13
N THR A 69 -1.84 3.66 -5.10
CA THR A 69 -3.14 3.85 -5.75
C THR A 69 -4.13 4.55 -4.82
N GLY A 70 -4.05 4.30 -3.51
CA GLY A 70 -4.85 4.99 -2.50
C GLY A 70 -4.28 6.37 -2.15
N LEU A 71 -5.14 7.32 -1.79
CA LEU A 71 -4.79 8.70 -1.45
C LEU A 71 -5.24 9.10 -0.04
N ASN A 72 -5.54 8.14 0.84
CA ASN A 72 -6.06 8.39 2.19
C ASN A 72 -5.12 9.22 3.08
N HIS A 73 -3.83 9.24 2.76
CA HIS A 73 -2.79 10.00 3.46
C HIS A 73 -2.64 11.43 2.92
N ILE A 74 -3.46 11.86 1.96
CA ILE A 74 -3.44 13.19 1.35
C ILE A 74 -4.86 13.75 1.32
N ASN A 75 -5.07 14.94 1.89
CA ASN A 75 -6.34 15.64 1.74
C ASN A 75 -6.41 16.29 0.36
N GLN A 76 -7.12 15.63 -0.56
CA GLN A 76 -7.23 16.05 -1.96
C GLN A 76 -7.92 17.41 -2.11
N ASN A 77 -8.92 17.70 -1.27
CA ASN A 77 -9.65 18.98 -1.30
C ASN A 77 -8.74 20.14 -0.89
N ASP A 78 -7.94 19.96 0.15
CA ASP A 78 -6.98 20.97 0.59
C ASP A 78 -5.91 21.20 -0.47
N CYS A 79 -5.35 20.14 -1.04
CA CYS A 79 -4.39 20.26 -2.14
C CYS A 79 -4.96 21.02 -3.33
N LYS A 80 -6.22 20.74 -3.72
CA LYS A 80 -6.90 21.48 -4.81
C LYS A 80 -7.05 22.97 -4.49
N LYS A 81 -7.46 23.31 -3.26
CA LYS A 81 -7.59 24.72 -2.82
C LYS A 81 -6.24 25.46 -2.80
N LEU A 82 -5.17 24.75 -2.49
CA LEU A 82 -3.79 25.31 -2.45
C LEU A 82 -3.06 25.25 -3.80
N GLY A 83 -3.70 24.77 -4.88
CA GLY A 83 -3.09 24.64 -6.19
C GLY A 83 -2.00 23.54 -6.28
N ILE A 84 -1.96 22.61 -5.33
CA ILE A 84 -0.97 21.54 -5.27
C ILE A 84 -1.44 20.35 -6.13
N LYS A 85 -0.61 19.95 -7.09
CA LYS A 85 -0.88 18.77 -7.93
C LYS A 85 -0.55 17.48 -7.15
N ILE A 86 -1.33 16.42 -7.41
CA ILE A 86 -1.09 15.09 -6.86
C ILE A 86 -0.80 14.13 -8.02
N LEU A 87 0.34 13.44 -7.94
CA LEU A 87 0.67 12.31 -8.79
C LEU A 87 0.64 11.02 -7.98
N SER A 88 -0.09 10.04 -8.49
CA SER A 88 -0.21 8.71 -7.91
C SER A 88 -0.13 7.65 -9.01
N LEU A 89 -0.01 6.39 -8.62
CA LEU A 89 0.01 5.28 -9.59
C LEU A 89 -1.29 5.13 -10.38
N THR A 90 -2.40 5.70 -9.91
CA THR A 90 -3.70 5.61 -10.61
C THR A 90 -3.68 6.19 -12.03
N LYS A 91 -2.75 7.09 -12.34
CA LYS A 91 -2.59 7.66 -13.68
C LYS A 91 -1.92 6.72 -14.68
N ASP A 92 -1.19 5.72 -14.19
CA ASP A 92 -0.56 4.69 -15.04
C ASP A 92 -1.36 3.38 -15.00
N ILE A 93 -2.48 3.37 -15.69
CA ILE A 93 -3.39 2.23 -15.75
C ILE A 93 -2.69 0.98 -16.31
N LYS A 94 -1.77 1.15 -17.28
CA LYS A 94 -1.04 0.02 -17.88
C LYS A 94 -0.13 -0.65 -16.85
N LEU A 95 0.52 0.14 -16.02
CA LEU A 95 1.38 -0.36 -14.95
C LEU A 95 0.56 -1.04 -13.84
N ILE A 96 -0.45 -0.35 -13.29
CA ILE A 96 -1.20 -0.88 -12.16
C ILE A 96 -1.96 -2.16 -12.47
N ARG A 97 -2.44 -2.31 -13.73
CA ARG A 97 -3.11 -3.56 -14.18
C ARG A 97 -2.21 -4.80 -14.07
N LYS A 98 -0.91 -4.62 -14.04
CA LYS A 98 0.09 -5.71 -13.95
C LYS A 98 0.58 -5.96 -12.52
N LEU A 99 0.08 -5.22 -11.52
CA LEU A 99 0.55 -5.33 -10.14
C LEU A 99 -0.37 -6.23 -9.32
N PRO A 100 0.00 -7.50 -9.07
CA PRO A 100 -0.83 -8.46 -8.34
C PRO A 100 -0.60 -8.43 -6.81
N SER A 101 0.43 -7.74 -6.33
CA SER A 101 0.99 -7.85 -4.97
C SER A 101 -0.06 -7.84 -3.84
N THR A 102 -1.08 -6.96 -3.93
CA THR A 102 -2.13 -6.91 -2.91
C THR A 102 -3.01 -8.16 -2.93
N SER A 103 -3.31 -8.67 -4.13
CA SER A 103 -4.11 -9.89 -4.27
C SER A 103 -3.31 -11.13 -3.84
N GLU A 104 -2.01 -11.17 -4.10
CA GLU A 104 -1.11 -12.23 -3.63
C GLU A 104 -1.06 -12.27 -2.11
N LEU A 105 -0.88 -11.11 -1.46
CA LEU A 105 -0.90 -11.03 0.00
C LEU A 105 -2.26 -11.47 0.56
N SER A 106 -3.37 -11.00 -0.02
CA SER A 106 -4.71 -11.36 0.42
C SER A 106 -4.97 -12.85 0.29
N PHE A 107 -4.55 -13.45 -0.82
CA PHE A 107 -4.68 -14.88 -1.05
C PHE A 107 -3.80 -15.70 -0.11
N GLY A 108 -2.57 -15.26 0.13
CA GLY A 108 -1.67 -15.87 1.12
C GLY A 108 -2.22 -15.83 2.55
N LEU A 109 -2.82 -14.71 2.95
CA LEU A 109 -3.49 -14.60 4.25
C LEU A 109 -4.70 -15.53 4.35
N MET A 110 -5.48 -15.68 3.27
CA MET A 110 -6.61 -16.62 3.22
C MET A 110 -6.12 -18.08 3.38
N ILE A 111 -5.07 -18.48 2.67
CA ILE A 111 -4.48 -19.81 2.83
C ILE A 111 -3.98 -20.00 4.27
N ASN A 112 -3.30 -19.00 4.82
CA ASN A 112 -2.81 -19.07 6.19
C ASN A 112 -3.92 -19.32 7.20
N LEU A 113 -5.07 -18.65 7.03
CA LEU A 113 -6.24 -18.83 7.89
C LEU A 113 -6.88 -20.21 7.71
N GLN A 114 -7.10 -20.65 6.48
CA GLN A 114 -7.76 -21.93 6.19
C GLN A 114 -6.92 -23.15 6.58
N ARG A 115 -5.61 -23.01 6.55
CA ARG A 115 -4.66 -24.11 6.81
C ARG A 115 -3.91 -23.96 8.14
N ASN A 116 -4.29 -22.98 9.00
CA ASN A 116 -3.68 -22.73 10.32
C ASN A 116 -2.14 -22.61 10.29
N ILE A 117 -1.56 -22.08 9.19
CA ILE A 117 -0.11 -22.11 8.95
C ILE A 117 0.67 -21.42 10.07
N PHE A 118 0.22 -20.25 10.51
CA PHE A 118 0.92 -19.47 11.54
C PHE A 118 0.89 -20.18 12.91
N GLN A 119 -0.24 -20.78 13.25
CA GLN A 119 -0.41 -21.50 14.51
C GLN A 119 0.42 -22.79 14.53
N SER A 120 0.42 -23.54 13.43
CA SER A 120 1.23 -24.76 13.29
C SER A 120 2.71 -24.43 13.31
N PHE A 121 3.14 -23.35 12.64
CA PHE A 121 4.53 -22.88 12.69
C PHE A 121 4.97 -22.56 14.14
N LYS A 122 4.15 -21.84 14.91
CA LYS A 122 4.44 -21.56 16.32
C LYS A 122 4.62 -22.83 17.15
N SER A 123 3.78 -23.84 16.92
CA SER A 123 3.86 -25.12 17.61
C SER A 123 5.19 -25.83 17.33
N VAL A 124 5.62 -25.85 16.07
CA VAL A 124 6.90 -26.46 15.68
C VAL A 124 8.10 -25.71 16.30
N VAL A 125 8.06 -24.38 16.33
CA VAL A 125 9.13 -23.58 16.95
C VAL A 125 9.37 -23.94 18.41
N ILE A 126 8.30 -24.25 19.15
CA ILE A 126 8.40 -24.72 20.55
C ILE A 126 8.52 -26.23 20.67
N LYS A 127 8.94 -26.90 19.58
CA LYS A 127 9.17 -28.36 19.51
C LYS A 127 7.98 -29.24 19.84
N LYS A 128 6.75 -28.74 19.60
CA LYS A 128 5.54 -29.54 19.69
C LYS A 128 5.20 -30.08 18.30
N TRP A 129 5.15 -31.40 18.17
CA TRP A 129 4.79 -32.10 16.95
C TRP A 129 3.43 -32.76 17.10
N ASP A 130 2.38 -31.93 17.00
CA ASP A 130 1.00 -32.41 17.00
C ASP A 130 0.25 -31.59 15.93
N TYR A 131 -0.23 -32.25 14.88
CA TYR A 131 -0.97 -31.61 13.79
C TYR A 131 -2.47 -31.50 14.08
N THR A 132 -2.98 -32.25 15.05
CA THR A 132 -4.43 -32.39 15.30
C THR A 132 -5.13 -31.03 15.51
N PRO A 133 -4.56 -30.06 16.29
CA PRO A 133 -5.20 -28.76 16.48
C PRO A 133 -5.18 -27.86 15.23
N PHE A 134 -4.46 -28.25 14.18
CA PHE A 134 -4.22 -27.43 12.99
C PHE A 134 -4.85 -28.00 11.72
N ILE A 135 -5.76 -28.95 11.86
CA ILE A 135 -6.52 -29.48 10.73
C ILE A 135 -7.35 -28.36 10.14
N GLY A 136 -7.10 -28.06 8.86
CA GLY A 136 -7.79 -27.02 8.11
C GLY A 136 -8.65 -27.62 6.99
N GLN A 137 -9.18 -26.76 6.15
CA GLN A 137 -10.00 -27.15 5.00
C GLN A 137 -9.23 -27.00 3.69
N GLU A 138 -9.49 -27.87 2.75
CA GLU A 138 -9.00 -27.76 1.38
C GLU A 138 -9.74 -26.65 0.64
N LEU A 139 -9.00 -25.80 -0.07
CA LEU A 139 -9.59 -24.68 -0.78
C LEU A 139 -10.55 -25.12 -1.89
N SER A 140 -10.31 -26.25 -2.53
CA SER A 140 -11.15 -26.82 -3.58
C SER A 140 -12.59 -27.12 -3.12
N SER A 141 -12.80 -27.35 -1.82
CA SER A 141 -14.12 -27.55 -1.24
C SER A 141 -14.87 -26.25 -0.91
N LEU A 142 -14.21 -25.09 -1.04
CA LEU A 142 -14.72 -23.82 -0.58
C LEU A 142 -15.22 -22.95 -1.75
N THR A 143 -16.16 -22.05 -1.41
CA THR A 143 -16.63 -21.00 -2.30
C THR A 143 -16.05 -19.67 -1.84
N ILE A 144 -15.43 -18.90 -2.74
CA ILE A 144 -15.01 -17.52 -2.47
C ILE A 144 -16.03 -16.53 -3.02
N GLY A 145 -16.46 -15.59 -2.17
CA GLY A 145 -17.24 -14.42 -2.56
C GLY A 145 -16.33 -13.22 -2.80
N ILE A 146 -16.42 -12.56 -3.96
CA ILE A 146 -15.63 -11.38 -4.31
C ILE A 146 -16.57 -10.19 -4.46
N ILE A 147 -16.39 -9.16 -3.63
CA ILE A 147 -17.11 -7.89 -3.76
C ILE A 147 -16.17 -6.92 -4.47
N GLY A 148 -16.54 -6.54 -5.72
CA GLY A 148 -15.70 -5.75 -6.62
C GLY A 148 -14.80 -6.62 -7.51
N LEU A 149 -15.21 -6.83 -8.78
CA LEU A 149 -14.45 -7.61 -9.76
C LEU A 149 -13.47 -6.75 -10.58
N GLY A 150 -13.03 -5.64 -10.03
CA GLY A 150 -11.98 -4.80 -10.62
C GLY A 150 -10.63 -5.51 -10.69
N ARG A 151 -9.55 -4.75 -10.81
CA ARG A 151 -8.19 -5.29 -10.98
C ARG A 151 -7.81 -6.36 -9.95
N LEU A 152 -7.99 -6.06 -8.65
CA LEU A 152 -7.62 -6.98 -7.58
C LEU A 152 -8.55 -8.19 -7.49
N GLY A 153 -9.86 -7.96 -7.63
CA GLY A 153 -10.84 -9.05 -7.64
C GLY A 153 -10.61 -10.05 -8.78
N ASN A 154 -10.21 -9.57 -9.96
CA ASN A 154 -9.87 -10.44 -11.08
C ASN A 154 -8.62 -11.32 -10.79
N PHE A 155 -7.61 -10.80 -10.11
CA PHE A 155 -6.47 -11.64 -9.68
C PHE A 155 -6.92 -12.66 -8.64
N MET A 156 -7.72 -12.26 -7.64
CA MET A 156 -8.27 -13.17 -6.63
C MET A 156 -9.08 -14.29 -7.28
N ALA A 157 -9.94 -13.97 -8.26
CA ALA A 157 -10.73 -14.96 -8.98
C ALA A 157 -9.85 -15.96 -9.76
N LYS A 158 -8.76 -15.48 -10.40
CA LYS A 158 -7.80 -16.36 -11.07
C LYS A 158 -7.10 -17.33 -10.11
N TYR A 159 -6.64 -16.81 -8.97
CA TYR A 159 -5.98 -17.65 -7.96
C TYR A 159 -6.95 -18.68 -7.40
N ALA A 160 -8.16 -18.25 -7.01
CA ALA A 160 -9.18 -19.14 -6.49
C ALA A 160 -9.54 -20.27 -7.47
N LYS A 161 -9.72 -19.96 -8.75
CA LYS A 161 -9.95 -20.96 -9.80
C LYS A 161 -8.78 -21.95 -9.94
N ALA A 162 -7.53 -21.48 -9.85
CA ALA A 162 -6.35 -22.33 -9.91
C ALA A 162 -6.27 -23.31 -8.74
N PHE A 163 -6.86 -22.94 -7.58
CA PHE A 163 -7.00 -23.81 -6.41
C PHE A 163 -8.30 -24.64 -6.39
N GLY A 164 -9.05 -24.67 -7.50
CA GLY A 164 -10.28 -25.46 -7.61
C GLY A 164 -11.49 -24.89 -6.87
N MET A 165 -11.42 -23.66 -6.36
CA MET A 165 -12.52 -23.04 -5.62
C MET A 165 -13.68 -22.67 -6.54
N LYS A 166 -14.90 -22.73 -6.00
CA LYS A 166 -16.04 -22.05 -6.61
C LYS A 166 -15.92 -20.53 -6.40
N VAL A 167 -16.12 -19.74 -7.47
CA VAL A 167 -16.03 -18.27 -7.40
C VAL A 167 -17.41 -17.67 -7.68
N ILE A 168 -17.88 -16.85 -6.76
CA ILE A 168 -19.05 -15.98 -6.93
C ILE A 168 -18.61 -14.54 -6.74
N TYR A 169 -19.25 -13.59 -7.41
CA TYR A 169 -18.88 -12.18 -7.30
C TYR A 169 -20.08 -11.24 -7.44
N TYR A 170 -19.91 -10.05 -6.91
CA TYR A 170 -20.77 -8.88 -7.11
C TYR A 170 -19.90 -7.69 -7.52
N ASP A 171 -20.30 -6.94 -8.60
CA ASP A 171 -19.55 -5.78 -9.13
C ASP A 171 -20.50 -4.63 -9.47
#